data_32ecbba9854724108fb3c1de1a88615a
#
_entry.id   32ecbba9854724108fb3c1de1a88615a
#
_cell.length_a   1.000
_cell.length_b   1.000
_cell.length_c   1.000
_cell.angle_alpha   90.00
_cell.angle_beta   90.00
_cell.angle_gamma   90.00
#
_symmetry.space_group_name_H-M   'P 1'
#
loop_
_entity.id
_entity.type
_entity.pdbx_description
1 polymer ?
#
loop_
_entity_poly.entity_id
_entity_poly.type
_entity_poly.pdbx_seq_one_letter_code
_entity_poly.pdbx_strand_id
1 'polypeptide(L)' 'VSRLRLEALVYADSPKDRKVFISGRRYVEGDKLDDGIVVERIVEEGAVLTYLGHRYVLRHFR' A
#
# COMPACT_ATOMS: atom_id res chain seq x y z
N VAL A 1 -7.41 0.63 -16.20
CA VAL A 1 -6.55 0.49 -15.05
C VAL A 1 -6.97 1.45 -13.97
N SER A 2 -7.14 0.94 -12.79
CA SER A 2 -7.50 1.75 -11.65
C SER A 2 -6.36 2.70 -11.31
N ARG A 3 -6.72 3.91 -10.95
CA ARG A 3 -5.74 4.83 -10.42
C ARG A 3 -5.65 4.64 -8.93
N LEU A 4 -4.50 4.23 -8.48
CA LEU A 4 -4.26 4.09 -7.07
C LEU A 4 -3.59 5.35 -6.57
N ARG A 5 -4.16 5.92 -5.53
CA ARG A 5 -3.64 7.13 -4.95
C ARG A 5 -3.31 6.88 -3.49
N LEU A 6 -2.06 7.01 -3.15
CA LEU A 6 -1.63 6.88 -1.77
C LEU A 6 -1.85 8.23 -1.09
N GLU A 7 -2.86 8.28 -0.24
CA GLU A 7 -3.30 9.53 0.37
C GLU A 7 -2.64 9.80 1.70
N ALA A 8 -2.33 8.75 2.43
CA ALA A 8 -1.67 8.89 3.72
C ALA A 8 -0.89 7.63 4.03
N LEU A 9 0.14 7.79 4.83
CA LEU A 9 1.02 6.69 5.21
C LEU A 9 1.33 6.82 6.69
N VAL A 10 1.12 5.73 7.42
CA VAL A 10 1.54 5.64 8.81
C VAL A 10 2.60 4.57 8.89
N TYR A 11 3.83 4.95 9.13
CA TYR A 11 4.94 4.03 9.26
C TYR A 11 5.29 3.85 10.73
N ALA A 12 5.45 2.63 11.17
CA ALA A 12 5.78 2.32 12.54
C ALA A 12 6.85 1.24 12.56
N ASP A 13 7.53 1.09 13.70
CA ASP A 13 8.56 0.08 13.84
C ASP A 13 8.00 -1.32 13.64
N SER A 14 6.82 -1.57 14.21
CA SER A 14 6.17 -2.87 14.06
C SER A 14 5.38 -2.91 12.76
N PRO A 15 5.62 -3.90 11.90
CA PRO A 15 4.89 -3.98 10.64
C PRO A 15 3.37 -4.00 10.77
N LYS A 16 2.86 -4.60 11.84
CA LYS A 16 1.42 -4.67 12.01
C LYS A 16 0.79 -3.34 12.41
N ASP A 17 1.61 -2.37 12.80
CA ASP A 17 1.12 -1.03 13.12
C ASP A 17 1.21 -0.09 11.94
N ARG A 18 1.78 -0.55 10.83
CA ARG A 18 1.89 0.25 9.61
C ARG A 18 0.60 0.19 8.84
N LYS A 19 0.23 1.31 8.27
CA LYS A 19 -0.99 1.33 7.45
C LYS A 19 -0.88 2.41 6.39
N VAL A 20 -1.62 2.21 5.32
CA VAL A 20 -1.69 3.18 4.24
C VAL A 20 -3.14 3.42 3.91
N PHE A 21 -3.41 4.61 3.39
CA PHE A 21 -4.73 4.96 2.92
C PHE A 21 -4.64 5.15 1.42
N ILE A 22 -5.29 4.26 0.70
CA ILE A 22 -5.25 4.25 -0.75
C ILE A 22 -6.68 4.38 -1.26
N SER A 23 -6.91 5.43 -2.05
CA SER A 23 -8.21 5.65 -2.68
C SER A 23 -9.36 5.64 -1.67
N GLY A 24 -9.12 6.22 -0.51
CA GLY A 24 -10.15 6.37 0.51
C GLY A 24 -10.32 5.19 1.44
N ARG A 25 -9.48 4.18 1.33
CA ARG A 25 -9.56 2.99 2.20
C ARG A 25 -8.26 2.75 2.91
N ARG A 26 -8.36 2.17 4.10
CA ARG A 26 -7.20 1.82 4.90
C ARG A 26 -6.76 0.39 4.60
N TYR A 27 -5.46 0.22 4.42
CA TYR A 27 -4.87 -1.11 4.19
C TYR A 27 -3.66 -1.30 5.08
N VAL A 28 -3.41 -2.54 5.46
CA VAL A 28 -2.22 -2.93 6.21
C VAL A 28 -1.47 -3.97 5.39
N GLU A 29 -0.28 -4.32 5.85
CA GLU A 29 0.51 -5.33 5.15
C GLU A 29 -0.27 -6.64 5.08
N GLY A 30 -0.28 -7.23 3.90
CA GLY A 30 -1.00 -8.45 3.66
C GLY A 30 -2.42 -8.26 3.16
N ASP A 31 -2.94 -7.05 3.20
CA ASP A 31 -4.28 -6.78 2.72
C ASP A 31 -4.35 -6.84 1.20
N LYS A 32 -5.53 -7.13 0.74
CA LYS A 32 -5.78 -7.25 -0.69
C LYS A 32 -6.69 -6.11 -1.13
N LEU A 33 -6.26 -5.39 -2.15
CA LEU A 33 -7.11 -4.38 -2.77
C LEU A 33 -8.06 -5.06 -3.74
N ASP A 34 -9.01 -4.30 -4.24
CA ASP A 34 -9.83 -4.77 -5.34
C ASP A 34 -8.91 -5.11 -6.51
N ASP A 35 -9.34 -5.93 -7.43
CA ASP A 35 -8.59 -6.30 -8.63
C ASP A 35 -7.40 -7.23 -8.34
N GLY A 36 -7.31 -7.79 -7.14
CA GLY A 36 -6.27 -8.77 -6.85
C GLY A 36 -4.91 -8.20 -6.52
N ILE A 37 -4.83 -6.91 -6.26
CA ILE A 37 -3.58 -6.29 -5.85
C ILE A 37 -3.40 -6.53 -4.36
N VAL A 38 -2.19 -6.91 -3.96
CA VAL A 38 -1.88 -7.20 -2.56
C VAL A 38 -0.88 -6.19 -2.05
N VAL A 39 -1.13 -5.68 -0.83
CA VAL A 39 -0.16 -4.83 -0.15
C VAL A 39 0.89 -5.76 0.45
N GLU A 40 2.00 -5.88 -0.24
CA GLU A 40 3.05 -6.79 0.19
C GLU A 40 3.79 -6.25 1.41
N ARG A 41 4.08 -4.97 1.40
CA ARG A 41 4.88 -4.36 2.45
C ARG A 41 4.63 -2.85 2.47
N ILE A 42 4.73 -2.27 3.65
CA ILE A 42 4.64 -0.83 3.82
C ILE A 42 6.02 -0.35 4.26
N VAL A 43 6.57 0.60 3.53
CA VAL A 43 7.89 1.18 3.81
C VAL A 43 7.74 2.67 4.00
N GLU A 44 8.81 3.32 4.42
CA GLU A 44 8.74 4.76 4.69
C GLU A 44 8.38 5.58 3.47
N GLU A 45 8.73 5.08 2.30
CA GLU A 45 8.48 5.81 1.06
C GLU A 45 7.07 5.59 0.52
N GLY A 46 6.39 4.53 0.95
CA GLY A 46 5.08 4.23 0.42
C GLY A 46 4.71 2.78 0.64
N ALA A 47 3.97 2.23 -0.31
CA ALA A 47 3.51 0.86 -0.22
C ALA A 47 4.04 0.03 -1.37
N VAL A 48 4.52 -1.17 -1.06
CA VAL A 48 4.95 -2.11 -2.07
C VAL A 48 3.76 -3.01 -2.38
N LEU A 49 3.30 -2.95 -3.62
CA LEU A 49 2.13 -3.70 -4.07
C LEU A 49 2.56 -4.79 -5.02
N THR A 50 1.85 -5.89 -4.99
CA THR A 50 2.09 -7.01 -5.91
C THR A 50 0.82 -7.29 -6.69
N TYR A 51 0.98 -7.43 -8.00
CA TYR A 51 -0.14 -7.75 -8.87
C TYR A 51 0.35 -8.67 -9.97
N LEU A 52 -0.25 -9.85 -10.08
CA LEU A 52 0.09 -10.85 -11.10
C LEU A 52 1.59 -11.14 -11.13
N GLY A 53 2.20 -11.28 -9.97
CA GLY A 53 3.62 -11.58 -9.86
C GLY A 53 4.54 -10.40 -10.09
N HIS A 54 3.99 -9.23 -10.34
CA HIS A 54 4.77 -8.02 -10.53
C HIS A 54 4.70 -7.16 -9.29
N ARG A 55 5.82 -6.55 -8.96
CA ARG A 55 5.93 -5.72 -7.78
C ARG A 55 6.01 -4.25 -8.16
N TYR A 56 5.24 -3.42 -7.48
CA TYR A 56 5.18 -1.99 -7.74
C TYR A 56 5.36 -1.24 -6.44
N VAL A 57 5.93 -0.06 -6.51
CA VAL A 57 6.03 0.82 -5.35
C VAL A 57 5.13 2.01 -5.58
N LEU A 58 4.12 2.15 -4.72
CA LEU A 58 3.22 3.30 -4.77
C LEU A 58 3.74 4.32 -3.76
N ARG A 59 4.33 5.38 -4.27
CA ARG A 59 4.98 6.36 -3.42
C ARG A 59 4.01 7.42 -2.95
N HIS A 60 4.30 7.94 -1.76
CA HIS A 60 3.51 9.01 -1.19
C HIS A 60 4.16 10.34 -1.56
N PHE A 61 3.45 11.13 -2.34
CA PHE A 61 3.91 12.45 -2.72
C PHE A 61 3.17 13.51 -1.93
N ARG A 62 3.86 14.58 -1.66
CA ARG A 62 3.25 15.71 -0.98
C ARG A 62 2.78 16.72 -1.97
#